data_ce5ea42ba94bd1ae40f4eb079284a0b6
#
_entry.id   ce5ea42ba94bd1ae40f4eb079284a0b6
#
_cell.length_a   1.000
_cell.length_b   1.000
_cell.length_c   1.000
_cell.angle_alpha   90.00
_cell.angle_beta   90.00
_cell.angle_gamma   90.00
#
_symmetry.space_group_name_H-M   'P 1'
#
loop_
_entity.id
_entity.type
_entity.pdbx_description
1 polymer ?
#
loop_
_entity_poly.entity_id
_entity_poly.type
_entity_poly.pdbx_seq_one_letter_code
_entity_poly.pdbx_strand_id
1 'polypeptide(L)'
;MKNLLFLIVTVFYICSCTSKPDGYEVTIDLKNAKNEQIYVSERIPHPTTWYTDTIQLKDGKAVFKGKVTDPHWVAFVVVKEDGELQGSFGMFLDNSQVQVKGDYNNLKQVEITGSKTNDEYQRIEKNGAEVFRNFGRIRYERSKAFKDDRARYDSLTPLYQEAYNKLFDYIVSLPGYATSQVAPHYVWEYFAEDLDKMGKALAGFDASLNSNVFVAECRDNWEKEKKVQPGQPAYDFTLSDIDGKVYKLSDFRGKYVLIEFS
;
A
#
# COMPACT_ATOMS: atom_id res chain seq x y z
N MET A 1 53.39 -45.37 -24.07
CA MET A 1 53.44 -43.99 -23.52
C MET A 1 52.05 -43.42 -23.63
N LYS A 2 51.31 -43.34 -22.49
CA LYS A 2 49.95 -42.83 -22.43
C LYS A 2 49.97 -41.39 -21.95
N ASN A 3 49.63 -40.45 -22.83
CA ASN A 3 49.49 -39.03 -22.46
C ASN A 3 48.20 -38.84 -21.70
N LEU A 4 48.30 -38.51 -20.41
CA LEU A 4 47.19 -38.14 -19.56
C LEU A 4 46.96 -36.61 -19.67
N LEU A 5 45.91 -36.24 -20.39
CA LEU A 5 45.49 -34.83 -20.54
C LEU A 5 44.73 -34.42 -19.28
N PHE A 6 45.35 -33.60 -18.44
CA PHE A 6 44.66 -32.98 -17.27
C PHE A 6 43.84 -31.79 -17.75
N LEU A 7 42.51 -31.95 -17.70
CA LEU A 7 41.57 -30.85 -17.97
C LEU A 7 41.41 -30.03 -16.68
N ILE A 8 42.04 -28.87 -16.60
CA ILE A 8 41.87 -27.92 -15.50
C ILE A 8 40.54 -27.18 -15.73
N VAL A 9 39.50 -27.56 -15.00
CA VAL A 9 38.25 -26.80 -14.94
C VAL A 9 38.46 -25.62 -13.98
N THR A 10 38.70 -24.45 -14.51
CA THR A 10 38.72 -23.20 -13.75
C THR A 10 37.30 -22.79 -13.45
N VAL A 11 36.82 -23.05 -12.23
CA VAL A 11 35.54 -22.52 -11.72
C VAL A 11 35.76 -21.04 -11.43
N PHE A 12 35.29 -20.18 -12.33
CA PHE A 12 35.16 -18.75 -12.04
C PHE A 12 34.03 -18.57 -11.01
N TYR A 13 34.39 -18.41 -9.74
CA TYR A 13 33.52 -17.80 -8.76
C TYR A 13 33.37 -16.32 -9.14
N ILE A 14 32.27 -15.99 -9.81
CA ILE A 14 31.84 -14.60 -9.95
C ILE A 14 31.31 -14.21 -8.58
N CYS A 15 32.17 -13.60 -7.77
CA CYS A 15 31.76 -12.90 -6.57
C CYS A 15 30.99 -11.66 -7.01
N SER A 16 29.68 -11.81 -7.26
CA SER A 16 28.78 -10.69 -7.50
C SER A 16 28.63 -9.93 -6.18
N CYS A 17 29.47 -8.91 -5.98
CA CYS A 17 29.12 -7.84 -5.05
C CYS A 17 27.87 -7.18 -5.59
N THR A 18 26.70 -7.62 -5.16
CA THR A 18 25.43 -6.95 -5.42
C THR A 18 25.39 -5.69 -4.57
N SER A 19 25.96 -4.60 -5.07
CA SER A 19 25.52 -3.27 -4.65
C SER A 19 24.01 -3.23 -4.85
N LYS A 20 23.27 -2.77 -3.83
CA LYS A 20 21.81 -2.55 -4.01
C LYS A 20 21.63 -1.71 -5.27
N PRO A 21 20.71 -2.10 -6.17
CA PRO A 21 20.44 -1.29 -7.35
C PRO A 21 20.04 0.12 -6.91
N ASP A 22 20.49 1.14 -7.62
CA ASP A 22 20.16 2.55 -7.30
C ASP A 22 18.69 2.92 -7.65
N GLY A 23 17.91 1.96 -8.13
CA GLY A 23 16.51 2.09 -8.48
C GLY A 23 15.91 0.74 -8.84
N TYR A 24 14.66 0.74 -9.30
CA TYR A 24 14.02 -0.46 -9.80
C TYR A 24 14.17 -0.60 -11.31
N GLU A 25 14.16 -1.85 -11.76
CA GLU A 25 13.93 -2.23 -13.14
C GLU A 25 12.91 -3.36 -13.20
N VAL A 26 11.72 -3.08 -13.73
CA VAL A 26 10.65 -4.07 -13.91
C VAL A 26 10.61 -4.47 -15.38
N THR A 27 10.97 -5.72 -15.66
CA THR A 27 10.86 -6.33 -16.99
C THR A 27 9.54 -7.07 -17.09
N ILE A 28 8.71 -6.68 -18.04
CA ILE A 28 7.38 -7.26 -18.30
C ILE A 28 7.45 -8.11 -19.57
N ASP A 29 6.93 -9.35 -19.51
CA ASP A 29 6.79 -10.28 -20.63
C ASP A 29 5.44 -10.98 -20.54
N LEU A 30 4.46 -10.46 -21.29
CA LEU A 30 3.08 -10.96 -21.34
C LEU A 30 2.84 -11.69 -22.66
N LYS A 31 2.78 -13.02 -22.61
CA LYS A 31 2.38 -13.82 -23.78
C LYS A 31 1.02 -13.37 -24.29
N ASN A 32 0.79 -13.48 -25.59
CA ASN A 32 -0.45 -13.09 -26.26
C ASN A 32 -0.78 -11.58 -26.22
N ALA A 33 0.03 -10.75 -25.57
CA ALA A 33 -0.03 -9.30 -25.71
C ALA A 33 0.73 -8.85 -26.96
N LYS A 34 0.40 -7.66 -27.46
CA LYS A 34 1.06 -7.00 -28.60
C LYS A 34 1.62 -5.65 -28.20
N ASN A 35 0.83 -4.60 -28.49
CA ASN A 35 1.24 -3.20 -28.31
C ASN A 35 0.27 -2.45 -27.40
N GLU A 36 -0.29 -3.13 -26.42
CA GLU A 36 -1.19 -2.55 -25.43
C GLU A 36 -0.45 -1.56 -24.53
N GLN A 37 -1.24 -0.68 -23.89
CA GLN A 37 -0.75 0.24 -22.88
C GLN A 37 -0.96 -0.31 -21.48
N ILE A 38 -0.04 0.02 -20.58
CA ILE A 38 -0.17 -0.26 -19.15
C ILE A 38 -0.11 1.06 -18.42
N TYR A 39 -1.20 1.42 -17.71
CA TYR A 39 -1.19 2.53 -16.77
C TYR A 39 -0.67 2.06 -15.42
N VAL A 40 0.25 2.81 -14.85
CA VAL A 40 0.82 2.55 -13.51
C VAL A 40 0.08 3.41 -12.51
N SER A 41 -0.42 2.78 -11.45
CA SER A 41 -1.10 3.45 -10.33
C SER A 41 -0.43 3.10 -9.03
N GLU A 42 0.14 4.08 -8.35
CA GLU A 42 0.83 3.91 -7.08
C GLU A 42 -0.10 4.17 -5.91
N ARG A 43 -0.02 3.31 -4.91
CA ARG A 43 -0.81 3.41 -3.68
C ARG A 43 0.07 3.97 -2.56
N ILE A 44 0.17 5.30 -2.53
CA ILE A 44 0.96 6.06 -1.56
C ILE A 44 0.08 7.13 -0.88
N PRO A 45 0.44 7.60 0.32
CA PRO A 45 -0.20 8.77 0.92
C PRO A 45 -0.12 9.99 0.00
N HIS A 46 -1.22 10.73 -0.13
CA HIS A 46 -1.33 11.97 -0.92
C HIS A 46 -0.89 11.84 -2.39
N PRO A 47 -1.48 10.91 -3.17
CA PRO A 47 -1.15 10.80 -4.58
C PRO A 47 -1.60 12.07 -5.33
N THR A 48 -0.74 12.58 -6.19
CA THR A 48 -1.04 13.77 -7.02
C THR A 48 -1.93 13.43 -8.22
N THR A 49 -1.95 12.17 -8.64
CA THR A 49 -2.71 11.66 -9.79
C THR A 49 -3.15 10.22 -9.55
N TRP A 50 -4.21 9.77 -10.28
CA TRP A 50 -4.65 8.38 -10.26
C TRP A 50 -3.67 7.43 -10.95
N TYR A 51 -2.96 7.92 -11.98
CA TYR A 51 -1.93 7.19 -12.70
C TYR A 51 -0.65 8.03 -12.70
N THR A 52 0.43 7.41 -12.32
CA THR A 52 1.74 8.07 -12.20
C THR A 52 2.56 7.93 -13.46
N ASP A 53 2.32 6.89 -14.26
CA ASP A 53 3.06 6.64 -15.50
C ASP A 53 2.25 5.80 -16.50
N THR A 54 2.78 5.70 -17.74
CA THR A 54 2.23 4.88 -18.82
C THR A 54 3.35 4.12 -19.51
N ILE A 55 3.20 2.81 -19.62
CA ILE A 55 4.15 1.90 -20.25
C ILE A 55 3.55 1.41 -21.56
N GLN A 56 4.31 1.49 -22.66
CA GLN A 56 3.93 0.93 -23.95
C GLN A 56 4.55 -0.45 -24.11
N LEU A 57 3.72 -1.48 -24.29
CA LEU A 57 4.20 -2.80 -24.70
C LEU A 57 4.64 -2.78 -26.17
N LYS A 58 5.66 -3.58 -26.48
CA LYS A 58 6.11 -3.93 -27.83
C LYS A 58 6.23 -5.45 -27.91
N ASP A 59 5.38 -6.06 -28.72
CA ASP A 59 5.30 -7.52 -28.82
C ASP A 59 5.15 -8.19 -27.43
N GLY A 60 4.29 -7.63 -26.57
CA GLY A 60 4.03 -8.10 -25.22
C GLY A 60 5.11 -7.81 -24.19
N LYS A 61 6.14 -7.04 -24.54
CA LYS A 61 7.29 -6.78 -23.66
C LYS A 61 7.46 -5.30 -23.37
N ALA A 62 7.93 -5.01 -22.14
CA ALA A 62 8.36 -3.67 -21.75
C ALA A 62 9.40 -3.73 -20.64
N VAL A 63 10.12 -2.62 -20.46
CA VAL A 63 10.98 -2.37 -19.30
C VAL A 63 10.55 -1.04 -18.67
N PHE A 64 10.23 -1.07 -17.38
CA PHE A 64 9.87 0.08 -16.60
C PHE A 64 10.93 0.33 -15.54
N LYS A 65 11.50 1.54 -15.49
CA LYS A 65 12.61 1.88 -14.60
C LYS A 65 12.32 3.15 -13.85
N GLY A 66 12.81 3.20 -12.62
CA GLY A 66 12.71 4.39 -11.78
C GLY A 66 13.35 4.16 -10.42
N LYS A 67 12.95 4.99 -9.46
CA LYS A 67 13.42 4.90 -8.09
C LYS A 67 12.27 5.21 -7.14
N VAL A 68 12.14 4.39 -6.10
CA VAL A 68 11.21 4.66 -5.00
C VAL A 68 11.98 5.00 -3.74
N THR A 69 11.41 5.88 -2.89
CA THR A 69 11.94 6.18 -1.57
C THR A 69 11.64 5.03 -0.62
N ASP A 70 10.38 4.62 -0.59
CA ASP A 70 9.88 3.53 0.24
C ASP A 70 9.15 2.49 -0.61
N PRO A 71 9.24 1.20 -0.28
CA PRO A 71 8.44 0.18 -0.94
C PRO A 71 6.94 0.44 -0.76
N HIS A 72 6.18 0.32 -1.85
CA HIS A 72 4.74 0.51 -1.83
C HIS A 72 4.04 -0.35 -2.89
N TRP A 73 2.72 -0.48 -2.73
CA TRP A 73 1.93 -1.26 -3.67
C TRP A 73 1.64 -0.47 -4.94
N VAL A 74 1.82 -1.13 -6.09
CA VAL A 74 1.62 -0.56 -7.43
C VAL A 74 0.70 -1.47 -8.23
N ALA A 75 -0.30 -0.89 -8.87
CA ALA A 75 -1.14 -1.56 -9.86
C ALA A 75 -0.66 -1.24 -11.27
N PHE A 76 -0.61 -2.28 -12.10
CA PHE A 76 -0.39 -2.22 -13.54
C PHE A 76 -1.71 -2.54 -14.23
N VAL A 77 -2.34 -1.52 -14.79
CA VAL A 77 -3.66 -1.60 -15.43
C VAL A 77 -3.47 -1.72 -16.94
N VAL A 78 -3.72 -2.89 -17.49
CA VAL A 78 -3.55 -3.17 -18.92
C VAL A 78 -4.81 -2.76 -19.68
N VAL A 79 -4.61 -1.96 -20.72
CA VAL A 79 -5.68 -1.38 -21.54
C VAL A 79 -5.48 -1.81 -22.99
N LYS A 80 -6.56 -2.25 -23.61
CA LYS A 80 -6.61 -2.63 -25.03
C LYS A 80 -6.36 -1.41 -25.94
N GLU A 81 -6.06 -1.64 -27.21
CA GLU A 81 -5.86 -0.59 -28.20
C GLU A 81 -7.10 0.33 -28.39
N ASP A 82 -8.32 -0.19 -28.14
CA ASP A 82 -9.56 0.56 -28.18
C ASP A 82 -9.88 1.37 -26.91
N GLY A 83 -9.00 1.29 -25.91
CA GLY A 83 -9.13 1.98 -24.62
C GLY A 83 -9.92 1.21 -23.56
N GLU A 84 -10.46 0.01 -23.88
CA GLU A 84 -11.14 -0.82 -22.90
C GLU A 84 -10.16 -1.46 -21.91
N LEU A 85 -10.64 -1.62 -20.66
CA LEU A 85 -9.89 -2.33 -19.63
C LEU A 85 -9.77 -3.84 -19.96
N GLN A 86 -8.53 -4.33 -20.08
CA GLN A 86 -8.27 -5.76 -20.18
C GLN A 86 -8.24 -6.42 -18.79
N GLY A 87 -7.57 -5.76 -17.84
CA GLY A 87 -7.40 -6.26 -16.49
C GLY A 87 -6.21 -5.58 -15.80
N SER A 88 -5.84 -6.10 -14.65
CA SER A 88 -4.70 -5.57 -13.89
C SER A 88 -3.98 -6.66 -13.11
N PHE A 89 -2.74 -6.39 -12.77
CA PHE A 89 -1.98 -7.09 -11.73
C PHE A 89 -1.33 -6.05 -10.82
N GLY A 90 -0.92 -6.48 -9.63
CA GLY A 90 -0.28 -5.58 -8.67
C GLY A 90 0.90 -6.25 -8.00
N MET A 91 1.81 -5.43 -7.49
CA MET A 91 2.98 -5.86 -6.76
C MET A 91 3.43 -4.81 -5.74
N PHE A 92 4.25 -5.23 -4.78
CA PHE A 92 5.06 -4.31 -4.02
C PHE A 92 6.33 -3.97 -4.80
N LEU A 93 6.48 -2.69 -5.11
CA LEU A 93 7.63 -2.15 -5.83
C LEU A 93 8.66 -1.66 -4.82
N ASP A 94 9.90 -2.14 -4.97
CA ASP A 94 11.09 -1.68 -4.27
C ASP A 94 12.23 -1.45 -5.27
N ASN A 95 13.35 -0.89 -4.83
CA ASN A 95 14.51 -0.68 -5.71
C ASN A 95 15.25 -2.00 -5.97
N SER A 96 14.64 -2.86 -6.78
CA SER A 96 15.18 -4.16 -7.18
C SER A 96 14.95 -4.45 -8.67
N GLN A 97 15.54 -5.54 -9.14
CA GLN A 97 15.35 -6.04 -10.51
C GLN A 97 14.23 -7.07 -10.51
N VAL A 98 13.09 -6.70 -11.07
CA VAL A 98 11.86 -7.49 -11.05
C VAL A 98 11.55 -8.04 -12.42
N GLN A 99 11.12 -9.29 -12.49
CA GLN A 99 10.58 -9.91 -13.68
C GLN A 99 9.09 -10.21 -13.46
N VAL A 100 8.27 -9.74 -14.40
CA VAL A 100 6.84 -10.04 -14.49
C VAL A 100 6.63 -10.88 -15.74
N LYS A 101 6.14 -12.12 -15.57
CA LYS A 101 5.81 -13.03 -16.66
C LYS A 101 4.39 -13.51 -16.54
N GLY A 102 3.67 -13.59 -17.65
CA GLY A 102 2.28 -14.05 -17.61
C GLY A 102 1.65 -14.17 -18.98
N ASP A 103 0.33 -14.26 -18.96
CA ASP A 103 -0.50 -14.31 -20.17
C ASP A 103 -1.47 -13.11 -20.13
N TYR A 104 -1.52 -12.35 -21.21
CA TYR A 104 -2.43 -11.21 -21.40
C TYR A 104 -3.90 -11.60 -21.17
N ASN A 105 -4.28 -12.82 -21.52
CA ASN A 105 -5.62 -13.32 -21.32
C ASN A 105 -5.92 -13.72 -19.87
N ASN A 106 -4.90 -13.79 -19.01
CA ASN A 106 -5.04 -14.16 -17.60
C ASN A 106 -4.06 -13.39 -16.68
N LEU A 107 -4.25 -12.09 -16.58
CA LEU A 107 -3.40 -11.20 -15.78
C LEU A 107 -3.45 -11.47 -14.27
N LYS A 108 -4.43 -12.26 -13.80
CA LYS A 108 -4.53 -12.66 -12.39
C LYS A 108 -3.49 -13.72 -11.99
N GLN A 109 -2.84 -14.34 -12.96
CA GLN A 109 -1.86 -15.42 -12.75
C GLN A 109 -0.46 -15.02 -13.26
N VAL A 110 -0.10 -13.74 -13.19
CA VAL A 110 1.27 -13.32 -13.49
C VAL A 110 2.21 -13.79 -12.40
N GLU A 111 3.38 -14.26 -12.82
CA GLU A 111 4.49 -14.59 -11.94
C GLU A 111 5.39 -13.37 -11.80
N ILE A 112 5.66 -12.96 -10.56
CA ILE A 112 6.49 -11.79 -10.23
C ILE A 112 7.64 -12.28 -9.36
N THR A 113 8.86 -12.03 -9.80
CA THR A 113 10.10 -12.49 -9.13
C THR A 113 11.15 -11.39 -9.07
N GLY A 114 12.10 -11.50 -8.12
CA GLY A 114 13.26 -10.60 -8.04
C GLY A 114 13.19 -9.53 -6.95
N SER A 115 12.03 -9.35 -6.29
CA SER A 115 11.86 -8.44 -5.15
C SER A 115 11.58 -9.23 -3.87
N LYS A 116 12.41 -9.05 -2.86
CA LYS A 116 12.18 -9.64 -1.52
C LYS A 116 10.95 -9.03 -0.83
N THR A 117 10.71 -7.75 -1.07
CA THR A 117 9.54 -7.06 -0.52
C THR A 117 8.25 -7.59 -1.15
N ASN A 118 8.25 -7.81 -2.47
CA ASN A 118 7.12 -8.44 -3.14
C ASN A 118 6.92 -9.91 -2.72
N ASP A 119 8.01 -10.66 -2.47
CA ASP A 119 7.91 -12.02 -1.92
C ASP A 119 7.30 -12.01 -0.51
N GLU A 120 7.62 -11.03 0.32
CA GLU A 120 6.98 -10.81 1.63
C GLU A 120 5.49 -10.53 1.46
N TYR A 121 5.12 -9.60 0.58
CA TYR A 121 3.74 -9.26 0.26
C TYR A 121 2.94 -10.49 -0.19
N GLN A 122 3.45 -11.24 -1.17
CA GLN A 122 2.79 -12.46 -1.66
C GLN A 122 2.58 -13.50 -0.56
N ARG A 123 3.54 -13.63 0.35
CA ARG A 123 3.46 -14.54 1.49
C ARG A 123 2.39 -14.09 2.49
N ILE A 124 2.30 -12.79 2.77
CA ILE A 124 1.26 -12.20 3.63
C ILE A 124 -0.12 -12.43 3.01
N GLU A 125 -0.31 -12.11 1.73
CA GLU A 125 -1.57 -12.31 1.01
C GLU A 125 -1.99 -13.79 0.98
N LYS A 126 -1.06 -14.69 0.70
CA LYS A 126 -1.31 -16.13 0.65
C LYS A 126 -1.73 -16.68 2.02
N ASN A 127 -0.99 -16.33 3.07
CA ASN A 127 -1.25 -16.84 4.42
C ASN A 127 -2.50 -16.20 5.05
N GLY A 128 -2.77 -14.93 4.73
CA GLY A 128 -3.92 -14.17 5.20
C GLY A 128 -5.15 -14.26 4.30
N ALA A 129 -5.14 -15.05 3.24
CA ALA A 129 -6.17 -15.05 2.20
C ALA A 129 -7.61 -15.21 2.72
N GLU A 130 -7.82 -16.01 3.76
CA GLU A 130 -9.13 -16.17 4.38
C GLU A 130 -9.54 -14.92 5.17
N VAL A 131 -8.60 -14.33 5.93
CA VAL A 131 -8.82 -13.13 6.75
C VAL A 131 -9.17 -11.94 5.85
N PHE A 132 -8.37 -11.70 4.81
CA PHE A 132 -8.62 -10.61 3.84
C PHE A 132 -9.95 -10.79 3.10
N ARG A 133 -10.23 -12.01 2.63
CA ARG A 133 -11.46 -12.31 1.90
C ARG A 133 -12.69 -12.13 2.78
N ASN A 134 -12.66 -12.63 4.02
CA ASN A 134 -13.78 -12.49 4.96
C ASN A 134 -14.05 -11.04 5.31
N PHE A 135 -13.01 -10.28 5.65
CA PHE A 135 -13.13 -8.85 5.93
C PHE A 135 -13.68 -8.08 4.72
N GLY A 136 -13.08 -8.28 3.53
CA GLY A 136 -13.51 -7.62 2.30
C GLY A 136 -14.97 -7.90 1.94
N ARG A 137 -15.42 -9.15 2.08
CA ARG A 137 -16.80 -9.55 1.84
C ARG A 137 -17.77 -8.83 2.80
N ILE A 138 -17.50 -8.89 4.11
CA ILE A 138 -18.38 -8.28 5.12
C ILE A 138 -18.40 -6.76 4.96
N ARG A 139 -17.25 -6.14 4.74
CA ARG A 139 -17.13 -4.69 4.47
C ARG A 139 -17.98 -4.28 3.27
N TYR A 140 -17.90 -5.02 2.17
CA TYR A 140 -18.68 -4.77 0.95
C TYR A 140 -20.19 -4.92 1.20
N GLU A 141 -20.64 -6.01 1.82
CA GLU A 141 -22.06 -6.23 2.12
C GLU A 141 -22.62 -5.15 3.06
N ARG A 142 -21.86 -4.78 4.10
CA ARG A 142 -22.25 -3.73 5.03
C ARG A 142 -22.34 -2.35 4.35
N SER A 143 -21.35 -2.01 3.51
CA SER A 143 -21.36 -0.76 2.73
C SER A 143 -22.57 -0.68 1.80
N LYS A 144 -22.95 -1.79 1.17
CA LYS A 144 -24.11 -1.89 0.31
C LYS A 144 -25.42 -1.68 1.09
N ALA A 145 -25.51 -2.25 2.29
CA ALA A 145 -26.70 -2.13 3.14
C ALA A 145 -26.87 -0.74 3.78
N PHE A 146 -25.81 0.07 3.82
CA PHE A 146 -25.80 1.36 4.54
C PHE A 146 -26.90 2.33 4.05
N LYS A 147 -27.18 2.38 2.76
CA LYS A 147 -28.17 3.30 2.17
C LYS A 147 -29.58 2.74 2.14
N ASP A 148 -29.72 1.45 1.90
CA ASP A 148 -30.99 0.89 1.46
C ASP A 148 -31.62 -0.11 2.46
N ASP A 149 -30.85 -0.64 3.43
CA ASP A 149 -31.30 -1.67 4.37
C ASP A 149 -30.64 -1.50 5.74
N ARG A 150 -31.22 -0.64 6.56
CA ARG A 150 -30.71 -0.32 7.88
C ARG A 150 -30.64 -1.54 8.80
N ALA A 151 -31.64 -2.40 8.76
CA ALA A 151 -31.67 -3.60 9.60
C ALA A 151 -30.54 -4.57 9.25
N ARG A 152 -30.27 -4.75 7.95
CA ARG A 152 -29.12 -5.54 7.48
C ARG A 152 -27.80 -4.90 7.87
N TYR A 153 -27.66 -3.57 7.70
CA TYR A 153 -26.46 -2.85 8.12
C TYR A 153 -26.15 -3.08 9.60
N ASP A 154 -27.15 -2.94 10.47
CA ASP A 154 -27.02 -3.12 11.91
C ASP A 154 -26.65 -4.59 12.26
N SER A 155 -27.24 -5.57 11.57
CA SER A 155 -26.92 -6.99 11.77
C SER A 155 -25.49 -7.35 11.31
N LEU A 156 -24.94 -6.67 10.30
CA LEU A 156 -23.58 -6.88 9.80
C LEU A 156 -22.52 -6.15 10.65
N THR A 157 -22.90 -5.17 11.46
CA THR A 157 -21.95 -4.35 12.23
C THR A 157 -21.10 -5.18 13.21
N PRO A 158 -21.66 -6.09 14.04
CA PRO A 158 -20.83 -6.93 14.91
C PRO A 158 -19.92 -7.88 14.14
N LEU A 159 -20.38 -8.44 13.00
CA LEU A 159 -19.57 -9.30 12.15
C LEU A 159 -18.41 -8.52 11.49
N TYR A 160 -18.69 -7.28 11.08
CA TYR A 160 -17.65 -6.38 10.57
C TYR A 160 -16.60 -6.11 11.64
N GLN A 161 -17.01 -5.80 12.87
CA GLN A 161 -16.07 -5.53 13.95
C GLN A 161 -15.21 -6.75 14.29
N GLU A 162 -15.79 -7.95 14.29
CA GLU A 162 -15.04 -9.20 14.49
C GLU A 162 -14.03 -9.43 13.37
N ALA A 163 -14.45 -9.30 12.11
CA ALA A 163 -13.56 -9.49 10.97
C ALA A 163 -12.44 -8.43 10.92
N TYR A 164 -12.76 -7.19 11.30
CA TYR A 164 -11.80 -6.08 11.40
C TYR A 164 -10.76 -6.33 12.49
N ASN A 165 -11.17 -6.82 13.65
CA ASN A 165 -10.23 -7.19 14.72
C ASN A 165 -9.33 -8.37 14.29
N LYS A 166 -9.88 -9.39 13.63
CA LYS A 166 -9.08 -10.51 13.09
C LYS A 166 -8.06 -10.05 12.07
N LEU A 167 -8.43 -9.09 11.21
CA LEU A 167 -7.49 -8.51 10.25
C LEU A 167 -6.35 -7.77 10.99
N PHE A 168 -6.69 -6.97 11.99
CA PHE A 168 -5.70 -6.27 12.81
C PHE A 168 -4.73 -7.25 13.48
N ASP A 169 -5.27 -8.25 14.19
CA ASP A 169 -4.48 -9.25 14.91
C ASP A 169 -3.56 -10.02 13.94
N TYR A 170 -4.05 -10.34 12.75
CA TYR A 170 -3.24 -10.97 11.71
C TYR A 170 -2.06 -10.08 11.30
N ILE A 171 -2.30 -8.80 10.99
CA ILE A 171 -1.25 -7.88 10.53
C ILE A 171 -0.19 -7.65 11.59
N VAL A 172 -0.57 -7.38 12.85
CA VAL A 172 0.41 -7.12 13.92
C VAL A 172 1.14 -8.37 14.40
N SER A 173 0.61 -9.56 14.07
CA SER A 173 1.26 -10.85 14.38
C SER A 173 2.18 -11.37 13.28
N LEU A 174 2.37 -10.63 12.19
CA LEU A 174 3.23 -11.05 11.08
C LEU A 174 4.66 -11.34 11.56
N PRO A 175 5.28 -12.44 11.13
CA PRO A 175 6.69 -12.67 11.39
C PRO A 175 7.54 -11.51 10.86
N GLY A 176 8.35 -10.89 11.73
CA GLY A 176 9.17 -9.74 11.37
C GLY A 176 8.40 -8.42 11.24
N TYR A 177 7.20 -8.32 11.80
CA TYR A 177 6.35 -7.12 11.76
C TYR A 177 7.13 -5.83 12.06
N ALA A 178 7.95 -5.83 13.11
CA ALA A 178 8.69 -4.66 13.55
C ALA A 178 9.59 -4.03 12.47
N THR A 179 10.11 -4.83 11.55
CA THR A 179 11.02 -4.37 10.47
C THR A 179 10.47 -4.63 9.06
N SER A 180 9.21 -5.06 8.97
CA SER A 180 8.53 -5.32 7.70
C SER A 180 8.44 -4.06 6.85
N GLN A 181 8.76 -4.18 5.56
CA GLN A 181 8.58 -3.08 4.60
C GLN A 181 7.15 -3.06 4.01
N VAL A 182 6.35 -4.08 4.27
CA VAL A 182 4.98 -4.25 3.76
C VAL A 182 3.94 -3.89 4.80
N ALA A 183 4.17 -4.24 6.08
CA ALA A 183 3.21 -4.03 7.17
C ALA A 183 2.77 -2.55 7.33
N PRO A 184 3.64 -1.53 7.19
CA PRO A 184 3.22 -0.12 7.24
C PRO A 184 2.12 0.24 6.26
N HIS A 185 2.17 -0.30 5.03
CA HIS A 185 1.13 -0.08 4.03
C HIS A 185 -0.23 -0.63 4.50
N TYR A 186 -0.28 -1.84 5.07
CA TYR A 186 -1.52 -2.41 5.61
C TYR A 186 -2.07 -1.61 6.78
N VAL A 187 -1.20 -1.10 7.66
CA VAL A 187 -1.60 -0.24 8.78
C VAL A 187 -2.24 1.04 8.27
N TRP A 188 -1.64 1.68 7.29
CA TRP A 188 -2.17 2.87 6.64
C TRP A 188 -3.47 2.60 5.89
N GLU A 189 -3.56 1.52 5.11
CA GLU A 189 -4.72 1.20 4.28
C GLU A 189 -5.97 0.85 5.09
N TYR A 190 -5.79 0.16 6.23
CA TYR A 190 -6.93 -0.42 6.95
C TYR A 190 -7.23 0.24 8.29
N PHE A 191 -6.26 0.85 8.96
CA PHE A 191 -6.41 1.29 10.35
C PHE A 191 -6.18 2.78 10.57
N ALA A 192 -6.03 3.57 9.50
CA ALA A 192 -5.75 5.01 9.58
C ALA A 192 -6.79 5.80 10.39
N GLU A 193 -8.04 5.36 10.42
CA GLU A 193 -9.15 6.01 11.12
C GLU A 193 -9.41 5.44 12.54
N ASP A 194 -8.70 4.37 12.96
CA ASP A 194 -8.87 3.72 14.26
C ASP A 194 -7.67 4.07 15.17
N LEU A 195 -7.84 5.07 16.01
CA LEU A 195 -6.77 5.59 16.88
C LEU A 195 -6.15 4.55 17.80
N ASP A 196 -6.95 3.62 18.34
CA ASP A 196 -6.46 2.59 19.25
C ASP A 196 -5.62 1.56 18.50
N LYS A 197 -6.10 1.08 17.35
CA LYS A 197 -5.37 0.16 16.49
C LYS A 197 -4.13 0.81 15.89
N MET A 198 -4.25 2.04 15.42
CA MET A 198 -3.13 2.83 14.91
C MET A 198 -2.03 2.95 15.96
N GLY A 199 -2.38 3.37 17.19
CA GLY A 199 -1.39 3.51 18.27
C GLY A 199 -0.70 2.20 18.61
N LYS A 200 -1.43 1.08 18.67
CA LYS A 200 -0.87 -0.25 18.90
C LYS A 200 0.05 -0.69 17.76
N ALA A 201 -0.38 -0.48 16.52
CA ALA A 201 0.40 -0.83 15.34
C ALA A 201 1.72 -0.05 15.29
N LEU A 202 1.67 1.28 15.48
CA LEU A 202 2.85 2.15 15.49
C LEU A 202 3.85 1.81 16.59
N ALA A 203 3.37 1.40 17.76
CA ALA A 203 4.24 0.97 18.87
C ALA A 203 5.01 -0.33 18.60
N GLY A 204 4.54 -1.14 17.64
CA GLY A 204 5.20 -2.38 17.24
C GLY A 204 6.29 -2.21 16.19
N PHE A 205 6.41 -1.05 15.54
CA PHE A 205 7.45 -0.81 14.53
C PHE A 205 8.77 -0.42 15.15
N ASP A 206 9.86 -0.94 14.57
CA ASP A 206 11.23 -0.57 14.91
C ASP A 206 11.54 0.86 14.46
N ALA A 207 12.48 1.50 15.16
CA ALA A 207 12.91 2.87 14.84
C ALA A 207 13.48 3.03 13.43
N SER A 208 13.97 1.96 12.80
CA SER A 208 14.43 1.97 11.40
C SER A 208 13.33 2.31 10.38
N LEU A 209 12.05 2.15 10.77
CA LEU A 209 10.90 2.50 9.93
C LEU A 209 10.37 3.91 10.18
N ASN A 210 10.97 4.71 11.06
CA ASN A 210 10.46 6.06 11.36
C ASN A 210 10.39 7.00 10.15
N SER A 211 11.27 6.80 9.16
CA SER A 211 11.29 7.59 7.92
C SER A 211 10.43 6.97 6.80
N ASN A 212 9.86 5.78 7.01
CA ASN A 212 8.96 5.17 6.03
C ASN A 212 7.71 6.03 5.86
N VAL A 213 7.33 6.33 4.62
CA VAL A 213 6.25 7.28 4.29
C VAL A 213 4.92 6.91 4.94
N PHE A 214 4.58 5.62 5.02
CA PHE A 214 3.33 5.17 5.64
C PHE A 214 3.37 5.30 7.16
N VAL A 215 4.50 4.96 7.78
CA VAL A 215 4.69 5.11 9.25
C VAL A 215 4.65 6.57 9.65
N ALA A 216 5.32 7.43 8.89
CA ALA A 216 5.34 8.88 9.14
C ALA A 216 3.94 9.48 9.03
N GLU A 217 3.19 9.13 7.97
CA GLU A 217 1.81 9.56 7.75
C GLU A 217 0.86 9.06 8.85
N CYS A 218 0.93 7.77 9.17
CA CYS A 218 0.13 7.21 10.25
C CYS A 218 0.41 7.88 11.59
N ARG A 219 1.67 8.20 11.89
CA ARG A 219 2.06 8.86 13.13
C ARG A 219 1.58 10.29 13.19
N ASP A 220 1.74 11.06 12.11
CA ASP A 220 1.27 12.44 12.02
C ASP A 220 -0.25 12.53 12.21
N ASN A 221 -0.99 11.67 11.51
CA ASN A 221 -2.45 11.59 11.65
C ASN A 221 -2.87 11.17 13.06
N TRP A 222 -2.22 10.16 13.64
CA TRP A 222 -2.52 9.71 15.00
C TRP A 222 -2.29 10.79 16.04
N GLU A 223 -1.19 11.55 15.93
CA GLU A 223 -0.89 12.65 16.83
C GLU A 223 -1.88 13.83 16.68
N LYS A 224 -2.29 14.14 15.45
CA LYS A 224 -3.30 15.18 15.17
C LYS A 224 -4.65 14.78 15.72
N GLU A 225 -5.12 13.58 15.42
CA GLU A 225 -6.42 13.07 15.86
C GLU A 225 -6.53 12.95 17.38
N LYS A 226 -5.45 12.56 18.06
CA LYS A 226 -5.43 12.55 19.54
C LYS A 226 -5.68 13.92 20.16
N LYS A 227 -5.24 14.99 19.52
CA LYS A 227 -5.39 16.36 20.05
C LYS A 227 -6.81 16.88 19.95
N VAL A 228 -7.64 16.30 19.07
CA VAL A 228 -9.03 16.74 18.83
C VAL A 228 -10.08 15.81 19.42
N GLN A 229 -9.65 14.79 20.19
CA GLN A 229 -10.59 13.86 20.83
C GLN A 229 -11.48 14.55 21.88
N PRO A 230 -12.69 14.06 22.12
CA PRO A 230 -13.57 14.57 23.17
C PRO A 230 -12.84 14.66 24.53
N GLY A 231 -12.96 15.82 25.18
CA GLY A 231 -12.30 16.08 26.46
C GLY A 231 -10.90 16.73 26.32
N GLN A 232 -10.32 16.79 25.12
CA GLN A 232 -9.11 17.55 24.89
C GLN A 232 -9.41 19.07 24.80
N PRO A 233 -8.49 19.94 25.23
CA PRO A 233 -8.62 21.38 25.02
C PRO A 233 -8.74 21.69 23.52
N ALA A 234 -9.75 22.49 23.16
CA ALA A 234 -9.86 22.96 21.78
C ALA A 234 -8.63 23.77 21.36
N TYR A 235 -8.19 23.59 20.13
CA TYR A 235 -7.10 24.37 19.55
C TYR A 235 -7.50 25.86 19.52
N ASP A 236 -6.62 26.74 20.00
CA ASP A 236 -6.84 28.17 19.91
C ASP A 236 -6.45 28.68 18.52
N PHE A 237 -7.42 29.06 17.72
CA PHE A 237 -7.22 29.59 16.39
C PHE A 237 -7.71 31.04 16.30
N THR A 238 -7.25 31.73 15.28
CA THR A 238 -7.56 33.14 15.02
C THR A 238 -8.30 33.26 13.70
N LEU A 239 -9.44 33.94 13.69
CA LEU A 239 -10.22 34.24 12.50
C LEU A 239 -10.57 35.73 12.48
N SER A 240 -10.69 36.30 11.27
CA SER A 240 -11.21 37.65 11.06
C SER A 240 -12.67 37.57 10.61
N ASP A 241 -13.51 38.48 11.12
CA ASP A 241 -14.86 38.68 10.59
C ASP A 241 -14.83 39.48 9.27
N ILE A 242 -16.02 39.72 8.70
CA ILE A 242 -16.15 40.42 7.41
C ILE A 242 -15.64 41.88 7.44
N ASP A 243 -15.58 42.48 8.63
CA ASP A 243 -15.09 43.84 8.86
C ASP A 243 -13.59 43.87 9.16
N GLY A 244 -12.91 42.71 9.11
CA GLY A 244 -11.49 42.54 9.36
C GLY A 244 -11.12 42.52 10.85
N LYS A 245 -12.08 42.46 11.76
CA LYS A 245 -11.80 42.36 13.19
C LYS A 245 -11.41 40.92 13.54
N VAL A 246 -10.28 40.81 14.25
CA VAL A 246 -9.68 39.52 14.60
C VAL A 246 -10.20 39.02 15.93
N TYR A 247 -10.57 37.74 15.97
CA TYR A 247 -10.99 37.02 17.16
C TYR A 247 -10.19 35.74 17.34
N LYS A 248 -9.94 35.37 18.61
CA LYS A 248 -9.42 34.07 18.98
C LYS A 248 -10.50 33.23 19.59
N LEU A 249 -10.44 31.90 19.44
CA LEU A 249 -11.38 31.01 20.13
C LEU A 249 -11.33 31.23 21.64
N SER A 250 -10.15 31.50 22.19
CA SER A 250 -9.96 31.80 23.62
C SER A 250 -10.70 33.07 24.13
N ASP A 251 -11.08 33.99 23.25
CA ASP A 251 -11.85 35.19 23.63
C ASP A 251 -13.28 34.86 24.07
N PHE A 252 -13.73 33.64 23.73
CA PHE A 252 -15.07 33.15 24.04
C PHE A 252 -15.08 32.19 25.24
N ARG A 253 -14.02 32.14 26.06
CA ARG A 253 -13.99 31.30 27.27
C ARG A 253 -15.15 31.60 28.19
N GLY A 254 -15.75 30.53 28.75
CA GLY A 254 -16.94 30.63 29.59
C GLY A 254 -18.26 30.74 28.82
N LYS A 255 -18.24 30.64 27.51
CA LYS A 255 -19.41 30.60 26.62
C LYS A 255 -19.46 29.27 25.85
N TYR A 256 -20.64 28.87 25.41
CA TYR A 256 -20.80 27.81 24.41
C TYR A 256 -20.52 28.40 23.04
N VAL A 257 -19.65 27.76 22.27
CA VAL A 257 -19.27 28.16 20.92
C VAL A 257 -19.60 27.02 19.95
N LEU A 258 -20.38 27.31 18.92
CA LEU A 258 -20.59 26.42 17.78
C LEU A 258 -19.59 26.83 16.69
N ILE A 259 -18.81 25.85 16.21
CA ILE A 259 -17.89 26.03 15.10
C ILE A 259 -18.48 25.29 13.90
N GLU A 260 -18.68 26.02 12.82
CA GLU A 260 -19.17 25.47 11.56
C GLU A 260 -18.11 25.63 10.48
N PHE A 261 -17.86 24.56 9.74
CA PHE A 261 -16.97 24.56 8.59
C PHE A 261 -17.82 24.45 7.32
N SER A 262 -17.82 25.46 6.48
CA SER A 262 -18.56 25.54 5.22
C SER A 262 -17.65 25.60 4.00
#